data_36663cfb6798dd45fd5955551df8346e
#
_entry.id   36663cfb6798dd45fd5955551df8346e
#
_cell.length_a   1.000
_cell.length_b   1.000
_cell.length_c   1.000
_cell.angle_alpha   90.00
_cell.angle_beta   90.00
_cell.angle_gamma   90.00
#
_symmetry.space_group_name_H-M   'P 1'
#
loop_
_entity.id
_entity.type
_entity.pdbx_description
1 polymer ?
#
loop_
_entity_poly.entity_id
_entity_poly.type
_entity_poly.pdbx_seq_one_letter_code
_entity_poly.pdbx_strand_id
1 'polypeptide(L)'
;MSAPVQEMSDARQAIQAAHAAGAERVARDTLLSARALLEQAERELESGRYREARRNARGARAQAVLAREQAEKTPPQDSEGM
;
A
#
# COMPACT_ATOMS: atom_id res chain seq x y z
N MET A 1 14.69 17.37 10.86
CA MET A 1 14.02 16.71 9.74
C MET A 1 12.52 16.74 9.97
N SER A 2 11.75 17.07 8.94
CA SER A 2 10.30 17.13 9.09
C SER A 2 9.67 15.75 9.03
N ALA A 3 8.49 15.63 9.64
CA ALA A 3 7.74 14.39 9.62
C ALA A 3 7.27 14.07 8.20
N PRO A 4 7.24 12.80 7.81
CA PRO A 4 6.87 12.41 6.44
C PRO A 4 5.36 12.35 6.22
N VAL A 5 4.68 13.49 6.44
CA VAL A 5 3.21 13.54 6.38
C VAL A 5 2.71 13.25 4.98
N GLN A 6 3.36 13.82 3.97
CA GLN A 6 2.94 13.63 2.59
C GLN A 6 3.14 12.18 2.15
N GLU A 7 4.29 11.60 2.51
CA GLU A 7 4.58 10.21 2.15
C GLU A 7 3.59 9.26 2.81
N MET A 8 3.19 9.55 4.05
CA MET A 8 2.20 8.72 4.75
C MET A 8 0.83 8.82 4.07
N SER A 9 0.44 10.03 3.67
CA SER A 9 -0.82 10.24 2.98
C SER A 9 -0.83 9.54 1.63
N ASP A 10 0.28 9.65 0.89
CA ASP A 10 0.40 8.99 -0.41
C ASP A 10 0.27 7.48 -0.27
N ALA A 11 0.88 6.92 0.78
CA ALA A 11 0.81 5.48 1.02
C ALA A 11 -0.62 5.04 1.31
N ARG A 12 -1.33 5.81 2.15
CA ARG A 12 -2.73 5.47 2.46
C ARG A 12 -3.60 5.51 1.22
N GLN A 13 -3.42 6.53 0.38
CA GLN A 13 -4.20 6.64 -0.85
C GLN A 13 -3.90 5.50 -1.80
N ALA A 14 -2.63 5.10 -1.91
CA ALA A 14 -2.26 4.00 -2.79
C ALA A 14 -2.86 2.68 -2.31
N ILE A 15 -2.90 2.46 -1.00
CA ILE A 15 -3.50 1.25 -0.43
C ILE A 15 -5.00 1.23 -0.71
N GLN A 16 -5.68 2.37 -0.55
CA GLN A 16 -7.09 2.46 -0.85
C GLN A 16 -7.37 2.19 -2.32
N ALA A 17 -6.53 2.73 -3.21
CA ALA A 17 -6.70 2.49 -4.64
C ALA A 17 -6.48 1.02 -5.00
N ALA A 18 -5.51 0.37 -4.36
CA ALA A 18 -5.28 -1.05 -4.59
C ALA A 18 -6.47 -1.88 -4.12
N HIS A 19 -7.00 -1.55 -2.95
CA HIS A 19 -8.19 -2.24 -2.42
C HIS A 19 -9.37 -2.07 -3.38
N ALA A 20 -9.59 -0.85 -3.85
CA ALA A 20 -10.69 -0.57 -4.77
C ALA A 20 -10.54 -1.31 -6.10
N ALA A 21 -9.31 -1.60 -6.51
CA ALA A 21 -9.05 -2.34 -7.73
C ALA A 21 -9.18 -3.86 -7.55
N GLY A 22 -9.49 -4.33 -6.36
CA GLY A 22 -9.67 -5.75 -6.10
C GLY A 22 -8.44 -6.48 -5.62
N ALA A 23 -7.41 -5.76 -5.16
CA ALA A 23 -6.17 -6.39 -4.72
C ALA A 23 -6.37 -7.32 -3.54
N GLU A 24 -7.43 -7.12 -2.76
CA GLU A 24 -7.72 -8.01 -1.63
C GLU A 24 -7.84 -9.46 -2.07
N ARG A 25 -8.38 -9.68 -3.27
CA ARG A 25 -8.58 -11.04 -3.78
C ARG A 25 -7.41 -11.55 -4.58
N VAL A 26 -6.86 -10.73 -5.46
CA VAL A 26 -5.92 -11.23 -6.46
C VAL A 26 -4.47 -10.86 -6.19
N ALA A 27 -4.22 -9.94 -5.28
CA ALA A 27 -2.86 -9.51 -4.93
C ALA A 27 -2.76 -9.35 -3.42
N ARG A 28 -3.32 -10.29 -2.68
CA ARG A 28 -3.50 -10.17 -1.24
C ARG A 28 -2.17 -10.02 -0.50
N ASP A 29 -1.18 -10.85 -0.84
CA ASP A 29 0.09 -10.80 -0.14
C ASP A 29 0.79 -9.46 -0.35
N THR A 30 0.74 -8.93 -1.57
CA THR A 30 1.34 -7.64 -1.87
C THR A 30 0.61 -6.53 -1.11
N LEU A 31 -0.71 -6.60 -1.05
CA LEU A 31 -1.50 -5.61 -0.31
C LEU A 31 -1.20 -5.68 1.19
N LEU A 32 -1.10 -6.88 1.74
CA LEU A 32 -0.75 -7.05 3.16
C LEU A 32 0.63 -6.49 3.46
N SER A 33 1.57 -6.69 2.54
CA SER A 33 2.91 -6.12 2.68
C SER A 33 2.86 -4.60 2.74
N ALA A 34 2.05 -3.99 1.87
CA ALA A 34 1.88 -2.54 1.88
C ALA A 34 1.32 -2.06 3.22
N ARG A 35 0.30 -2.73 3.73
CA ARG A 35 -0.31 -2.35 5.01
C ARG A 35 0.67 -2.49 6.17
N ALA A 36 1.46 -3.56 6.17
CA ALA A 36 2.43 -3.77 7.24
C ALA A 36 3.49 -2.68 7.25
N LEU A 37 3.95 -2.25 6.07
CA LEU A 37 4.93 -1.18 5.98
C LEU A 37 4.34 0.15 6.45
N LEU A 38 3.08 0.41 6.14
CA LEU A 38 2.44 1.64 6.61
C LEU A 38 2.30 1.64 8.13
N GLU A 39 1.90 0.52 8.72
CA GLU A 39 1.79 0.42 10.16
C GLU A 39 3.14 0.63 10.84
N GLN A 40 4.19 0.07 10.25
CA GLN A 40 5.53 0.28 10.78
C GLN A 40 5.92 1.75 10.69
N ALA A 41 5.61 2.41 9.57
CA ALA A 41 5.88 3.83 9.41
C ALA A 41 5.15 4.65 10.46
N GLU A 42 3.92 4.29 10.78
CA GLU A 42 3.14 4.99 11.79
C GLU A 42 3.79 4.88 13.17
N ARG A 43 4.27 3.70 13.52
CA ARG A 43 4.96 3.51 14.79
C ARG A 43 6.25 4.33 14.85
N GLU A 44 6.97 4.36 13.74
CA GLU A 44 8.22 5.13 13.69
C GLU A 44 7.96 6.62 13.76
N LEU A 45 6.87 7.08 13.15
CA LEU A 45 6.48 8.47 13.23
C LEU A 45 6.20 8.87 14.67
N GLU A 46 5.48 8.04 15.41
CA GLU A 46 5.17 8.30 16.79
C GLU A 46 6.41 8.33 17.67
N SER A 47 7.42 7.55 17.30
CA SER A 47 8.68 7.51 18.04
C SER A 47 9.65 8.60 17.61
N GLY A 48 9.29 9.44 16.66
CA GLY A 48 10.16 10.48 16.16
C GLY A 48 11.24 10.00 15.20
N ARG A 49 11.12 8.76 14.72
CA ARG A 49 12.09 8.16 13.80
C ARG A 49 11.67 8.49 12.37
N TYR A 50 11.84 9.76 12.02
CA TYR A 50 11.25 10.28 10.79
C TYR A 50 11.90 9.73 9.52
N ARG A 51 13.20 9.46 9.56
CA ARG A 51 13.87 8.92 8.38
C ARG A 51 13.35 7.52 8.07
N GLU A 52 13.24 6.69 9.10
CA GLU A 52 12.73 5.33 8.95
C GLU A 52 11.26 5.34 8.52
N ALA A 53 10.48 6.22 9.15
CA ALA A 53 9.06 6.35 8.80
C ALA A 53 8.89 6.72 7.33
N ARG A 54 9.71 7.67 6.85
CA ARG A 54 9.63 8.07 5.45
C ARG A 54 9.96 6.92 4.52
N ARG A 55 11.03 6.19 4.84
CA ARG A 55 11.43 5.05 4.01
C ARG A 55 10.34 3.99 3.95
N ASN A 56 9.75 3.67 5.10
CA ASN A 56 8.71 2.65 5.14
C ASN A 56 7.40 3.11 4.51
N ALA A 57 7.08 4.41 4.61
CA ALA A 57 5.91 4.95 3.92
C ALA A 57 6.08 4.86 2.40
N ARG A 58 7.28 5.17 1.92
CA ARG A 58 7.56 5.02 0.48
C ARG A 58 7.48 3.58 0.05
N GLY A 59 7.98 2.66 0.88
CA GLY A 59 7.87 1.24 0.60
C GLY A 59 6.43 0.77 0.57
N ALA A 60 5.60 1.27 1.49
CA ALA A 60 4.18 0.95 1.53
C ALA A 60 3.50 1.39 0.23
N ARG A 61 3.80 2.60 -0.21
CA ARG A 61 3.23 3.11 -1.45
C ARG A 61 3.65 2.25 -2.63
N ALA A 62 4.94 1.90 -2.71
CA ALA A 62 5.42 1.09 -3.82
C ALA A 62 4.74 -0.27 -3.86
N GLN A 63 4.57 -0.92 -2.71
CA GLN A 63 3.88 -2.20 -2.64
C GLN A 63 2.41 -2.06 -3.01
N ALA A 64 1.77 -0.98 -2.58
CA ALA A 64 0.37 -0.76 -2.92
C ALA A 64 0.17 -0.52 -4.42
N VAL A 65 1.08 0.24 -5.03
CA VAL A 65 1.03 0.45 -6.48
C VAL A 65 1.18 -0.87 -7.22
N LEU A 66 2.12 -1.71 -6.76
CA LEU A 66 2.32 -3.03 -7.34
C LEU A 66 1.06 -3.90 -7.18
N ALA A 67 0.45 -3.88 -6.00
CA ALA A 67 -0.77 -4.65 -5.75
C ALA A 67 -1.90 -4.21 -6.68
N ARG A 68 -2.03 -2.90 -6.88
CA ARG A 68 -3.05 -2.37 -7.77
C ARG A 68 -2.80 -2.82 -9.20
N GLU A 69 -1.54 -2.77 -9.64
CA GLU A 69 -1.19 -3.20 -10.99
C GLU A 69 -1.49 -4.68 -11.20
N GLN A 70 -1.17 -5.50 -10.21
CA GLN A 70 -1.47 -6.92 -10.27
C GLN A 70 -2.97 -7.16 -10.36
N ALA A 71 -3.75 -6.40 -9.59
CA ALA A 71 -5.19 -6.53 -9.61
C ALA A 71 -5.78 -6.12 -10.97
N GLU A 72 -5.24 -5.05 -11.54
CA GLU A 72 -5.75 -4.54 -12.81
C GLU A 72 -5.42 -5.45 -13.98
N LYS A 73 -4.35 -6.22 -13.86
CA LYS A 73 -3.96 -7.15 -14.91
C LYS A 73 -4.71 -8.46 -14.85
N THR A 74 -5.41 -8.74 -13.75
CA THR A 74 -6.11 -9.99 -13.56
C THR A 74 -7.56 -9.82 -14.00
N PRO A 75 -8.03 -10.55 -15.02
CA PRO A 75 -9.41 -10.39 -15.45
C PRO A 75 -10.38 -10.88 -14.39
N PRO A 76 -11.59 -10.33 -14.37
CA PRO A 76 -12.59 -10.78 -13.40
C PRO A 76 -12.91 -12.25 -13.62
N GLN A 77 -12.94 -13.00 -12.54
CA GLN A 77 -13.14 -14.41 -12.63
C GLN A 77 -14.55 -14.79 -13.04
N ASP A 78 -15.51 -14.00 -12.62
CA ASP A 78 -16.88 -14.34 -12.90
C ASP A 78 -17.34 -13.90 -14.26
N SER A 79 -16.58 -13.15 -14.97
CA SER A 79 -17.06 -12.56 -16.18
C SER A 79 -17.26 -13.60 -17.23
N GLU A 80 -16.64 -14.65 -17.09
CA GLU A 80 -16.75 -15.47 -18.02
C GLU A 80 -17.55 -16.41 -17.93
N GLY A 81 -17.79 -16.71 -17.09
CA GLY A 81 -18.69 -17.69 -17.00
C GLY A 81 -19.45 -17.91 -18.17
N MET A 82 -19.41 -17.40 -18.87
CA MET A 82 -20.10 -17.61 -19.88
C MET A 82 -19.89 -18.16 -20.70
#